data_9b67bab50537146d2f3a55262799fbab
#
_entry.id   9b67bab50537146d2f3a55262799fbab
#
_cell.length_a   1.000
_cell.length_b   1.000
_cell.length_c   1.000
_cell.angle_alpha   90.00
_cell.angle_beta   90.00
_cell.angle_gamma   90.00
#
_symmetry.space_group_name_H-M   'P 1'
#
loop_
_entity.id
_entity.type
_entity.pdbx_description
1 polymer ?
#
loop_
_entity_poly.entity_id
_entity_poly.type
_entity_poly.pdbx_seq_one_letter_code
_entity_poly.pdbx_strand_id
1 'polypeptide(L)'
;MIKLYLLLTVNLCTICFCMAAFAQKVPDGTYIDFNKNGRMDVYEDPSADVEDRVENLLAQMTLDEKTCQMVTLYGYLRVLQDDLPTPEWKTKLWKDGIGAIDEHLNGFRGWGVPVYESPYLWPASKHARALNEVQRFFVEETRLGIPADLTNEGIRGVEAYRATNFPTQLGLGHTWNRELIRRVGYITGREGRLLGYTNIYAPILDVGRDQRWGRYEEVYGEDPYLVAELGVQMVLGLQQDYQVAATSKHYIAYSNNKGAREGMSRVDPQMPPHEVENIHVYPWREVIARGGLLGVMSAYNDYDGYPIQSSGYWLGERLRKDFGFRGYVVSDSDAVEYLHTKH
;
A
#
# COMPACT_ATOMS: atom_id res chain seq x y z
N MET A 1 -38.31 14.43 -22.98
CA MET A 1 -37.28 15.11 -22.16
C MET A 1 -37.43 14.93 -20.64
N ILE A 2 -38.37 14.14 -20.12
CA ILE A 2 -38.61 13.95 -18.67
C ILE A 2 -38.07 12.59 -18.14
N LYS A 3 -37.73 11.64 -19.01
CA LYS A 3 -37.21 10.31 -18.61
C LYS A 3 -35.69 10.24 -18.39
N LEU A 4 -34.92 11.28 -18.72
CA LEU A 4 -33.46 11.27 -18.58
C LEU A 4 -32.98 11.85 -17.25
N TYR A 5 -33.85 12.62 -16.56
CA TYR A 5 -33.50 13.22 -15.25
C TYR A 5 -33.70 12.27 -14.06
N LEU A 6 -34.52 11.22 -14.22
CA LEU A 6 -34.79 10.28 -13.13
C LEU A 6 -33.70 9.19 -12.96
N LEU A 7 -32.87 8.96 -13.99
CA LEU A 7 -31.76 7.99 -13.91
C LEU A 7 -30.47 8.58 -13.34
N LEU A 8 -30.30 9.90 -13.35
CA LEU A 8 -29.13 10.57 -12.77
C LEU A 8 -29.25 10.85 -11.26
N THR A 9 -30.51 10.92 -10.75
CA THR A 9 -30.72 11.13 -9.31
C THR A 9 -30.68 9.86 -8.47
N VAL A 10 -30.87 8.69 -9.07
CA VAL A 10 -30.79 7.40 -8.36
C VAL A 10 -29.34 6.95 -8.19
N ASN A 11 -28.42 7.31 -9.10
CA ASN A 11 -27.01 6.96 -8.99
C ASN A 11 -26.22 7.83 -7.99
N LEU A 12 -26.68 9.03 -7.67
CA LEU A 12 -25.99 9.89 -6.69
C LEU A 12 -26.32 9.51 -5.23
N CYS A 13 -27.48 8.90 -4.99
CA CYS A 13 -27.88 8.42 -3.65
C CYS A 13 -27.24 7.06 -3.28
N THR A 14 -26.84 6.25 -4.27
CA THR A 14 -26.25 4.91 -4.00
C THR A 14 -24.76 5.01 -3.66
N ILE A 15 -24.07 6.09 -4.05
CA ILE A 15 -22.66 6.33 -3.75
C ILE A 15 -22.44 6.78 -2.30
N CYS A 16 -23.43 7.40 -1.68
CA CYS A 16 -23.35 7.83 -0.27
C CYS A 16 -23.59 6.71 0.76
N PHE A 17 -24.08 5.54 0.36
CA PHE A 17 -24.47 4.49 1.32
C PHE A 17 -23.44 3.39 1.56
N CYS A 18 -22.36 3.30 0.76
CA CYS A 18 -21.33 2.27 0.94
C CYS A 18 -20.17 2.63 1.87
N MET A 19 -20.08 3.89 2.33
CA MET A 19 -19.07 4.25 3.36
C MET A 19 -19.47 3.89 4.80
N ALA A 20 -20.70 3.41 5.02
CA ALA A 20 -21.24 3.16 6.36
C ALA A 20 -21.01 1.76 6.94
N ALA A 21 -20.27 0.88 6.26
CA ALA A 21 -20.24 -0.54 6.63
C ALA A 21 -19.17 -0.95 7.67
N PHE A 22 -18.35 -0.04 8.18
CA PHE A 22 -17.31 -0.34 9.20
C PHE A 22 -17.31 0.58 10.42
N ALA A 23 -18.29 1.45 10.58
CA ALA A 23 -18.47 2.15 11.83
C ALA A 23 -19.18 1.21 12.82
N GLN A 24 -18.51 0.80 13.90
CA GLN A 24 -19.24 0.33 15.08
C GLN A 24 -20.25 1.43 15.45
N LYS A 25 -21.52 1.06 15.57
CA LYS A 25 -22.56 1.99 16.01
C LYS A 25 -22.23 2.52 17.39
N VAL A 26 -21.79 3.76 17.46
CA VAL A 26 -21.88 4.56 18.68
C VAL A 26 -23.38 4.81 18.97
N PRO A 27 -23.84 4.89 20.23
CA PRO A 27 -25.26 4.96 20.58
C PRO A 27 -26.07 6.06 19.90
N ASP A 28 -25.45 7.12 19.36
CA ASP A 28 -26.12 8.21 18.58
C ASP A 28 -25.69 8.30 17.11
N GLY A 29 -24.94 7.34 16.62
CA GLY A 29 -25.02 6.86 15.23
C GLY A 29 -24.24 7.60 14.16
N THR A 30 -23.33 8.55 14.39
CA THR A 30 -22.71 9.34 13.32
C THR A 30 -21.19 9.29 13.22
N TYR A 31 -20.47 8.94 14.27
CA TYR A 31 -19.00 8.91 14.26
C TYR A 31 -18.44 7.84 15.20
N ILE A 32 -17.14 7.57 15.09
CA ILE A 32 -16.39 6.75 16.05
C ILE A 32 -15.56 7.72 16.92
N ASP A 33 -15.78 7.70 18.23
CA ASP A 33 -14.97 8.43 19.20
C ASP A 33 -13.64 7.69 19.40
N PHE A 34 -12.68 7.98 18.52
CA PHE A 34 -11.39 7.29 18.50
C PHE A 34 -10.54 7.60 19.74
N ASN A 35 -10.55 8.86 20.20
CA ASN A 35 -9.75 9.27 21.35
C ASN A 35 -10.48 9.14 22.70
N LYS A 36 -11.71 8.64 22.70
CA LYS A 36 -12.54 8.33 23.89
C LYS A 36 -12.79 9.55 24.79
N ASN A 37 -12.87 10.76 24.20
CA ASN A 37 -13.10 12.00 24.93
C ASN A 37 -14.59 12.35 25.10
N GLY A 38 -15.51 11.58 24.49
CA GLY A 38 -16.95 11.72 24.58
C GLY A 38 -17.55 12.79 23.69
N ARG A 39 -16.81 13.32 22.73
CA ARG A 39 -17.26 14.31 21.73
C ARG A 39 -16.66 14.00 20.36
N MET A 40 -17.31 14.44 19.30
CA MET A 40 -16.78 14.33 17.95
C MET A 40 -15.73 15.42 17.71
N ASP A 41 -14.48 14.99 17.50
CA ASP A 41 -13.42 15.88 17.02
C ASP A 41 -13.45 15.93 15.46
N VAL A 42 -12.80 16.94 14.86
CA VAL A 42 -12.85 17.11 13.40
C VAL A 42 -12.29 15.89 12.66
N TYR A 43 -11.23 15.26 13.18
CA TYR A 43 -10.65 14.08 12.54
C TYR A 43 -11.58 12.84 12.57
N GLU A 44 -12.56 12.82 13.46
CA GLU A 44 -13.56 11.77 13.63
C GLU A 44 -14.81 11.99 12.77
N ASP A 45 -15.00 13.22 12.27
CA ASP A 45 -16.13 13.56 11.41
C ASP A 45 -15.90 13.08 9.97
N PRO A 46 -16.62 12.04 9.50
CA PRO A 46 -16.45 11.52 8.14
C PRO A 46 -16.93 12.51 7.07
N SER A 47 -17.66 13.55 7.41
CA SER A 47 -18.16 14.59 6.49
C SER A 47 -17.21 15.78 6.35
N ALA A 48 -16.24 15.93 7.27
CA ALA A 48 -15.24 17.00 7.20
C ALA A 48 -14.23 16.77 6.07
N ASP A 49 -13.65 17.86 5.57
CA ASP A 49 -12.58 17.79 4.56
C ASP A 49 -11.38 16.98 5.08
N VAL A 50 -10.74 16.22 4.20
CA VAL A 50 -9.65 15.32 4.58
C VAL A 50 -8.46 16.09 5.13
N GLU A 51 -8.12 17.25 4.56
CA GLU A 51 -7.00 18.07 5.05
C GLU A 51 -7.30 18.62 6.45
N ASP A 52 -8.53 19.09 6.70
CA ASP A 52 -8.96 19.56 8.03
C ASP A 52 -8.89 18.43 9.07
N ARG A 53 -9.28 17.21 8.67
CA ARG A 53 -9.19 16.02 9.53
C ARG A 53 -7.74 15.68 9.86
N VAL A 54 -6.86 15.72 8.87
CA VAL A 54 -5.41 15.47 9.04
C VAL A 54 -4.78 16.51 9.96
N GLU A 55 -5.02 17.80 9.73
CA GLU A 55 -4.48 18.88 10.55
C GLU A 55 -4.98 18.78 12.01
N ASN A 56 -6.26 18.48 12.20
CA ASN A 56 -6.82 18.31 13.54
C ASN A 56 -6.19 17.12 14.28
N LEU A 57 -5.96 16.00 13.60
CA LEU A 57 -5.29 14.83 14.18
C LEU A 57 -3.83 15.14 14.50
N LEU A 58 -3.08 15.72 13.55
CA LEU A 58 -1.67 16.09 13.73
C LEU A 58 -1.45 17.06 14.91
N ALA A 59 -2.38 18.00 15.13
CA ALA A 59 -2.33 18.92 16.26
C ALA A 59 -2.48 18.21 17.62
N GLN A 60 -3.14 17.06 17.65
CA GLN A 60 -3.34 16.27 18.88
C GLN A 60 -2.21 15.26 19.14
N MET A 61 -1.44 14.88 18.12
CA MET A 61 -0.39 13.87 18.20
C MET A 61 0.86 14.37 18.94
N THR A 62 1.38 13.53 19.82
CA THR A 62 2.73 13.69 20.37
C THR A 62 3.80 13.41 19.32
N LEU A 63 5.06 13.76 19.62
CA LEU A 63 6.18 13.42 18.73
C LEU A 63 6.35 11.90 18.58
N ASP A 64 6.20 11.16 19.67
CA ASP A 64 6.32 9.69 19.66
C ASP A 64 5.23 9.07 18.78
N GLU A 65 3.98 9.52 18.89
CA GLU A 65 2.90 9.04 18.01
C GLU A 65 3.14 9.39 16.55
N LYS A 66 3.66 10.59 16.24
CA LYS A 66 4.03 10.98 14.87
C LYS A 66 5.12 10.09 14.30
N THR A 67 6.16 9.80 15.09
CA THR A 67 7.24 8.91 14.64
C THR A 67 6.76 7.47 14.46
N CYS A 68 5.90 6.97 15.35
CA CYS A 68 5.30 5.65 15.21
C CYS A 68 4.45 5.52 13.94
N GLN A 69 3.69 6.56 13.57
CA GLN A 69 2.91 6.56 12.32
C GLN A 69 3.79 6.54 11.04
N MET A 70 5.06 6.84 11.14
CA MET A 70 6.01 6.78 10.02
C MET A 70 6.68 5.42 9.86
N VAL A 71 6.35 4.43 10.69
CA VAL A 71 7.01 3.12 10.73
C VAL A 71 6.15 2.05 10.09
N THR A 72 6.76 1.22 9.24
CA THR A 72 6.23 -0.05 8.74
C THR A 72 7.10 -1.18 9.28
N LEU A 73 6.49 -2.18 9.91
CA LEU A 73 7.19 -3.34 10.47
C LEU A 73 6.66 -4.64 9.87
N TYR A 74 7.54 -5.59 9.67
CA TYR A 74 7.17 -6.94 9.25
C TYR A 74 6.47 -7.71 10.35
N GLY A 75 5.37 -8.38 9.97
CA GLY A 75 4.49 -9.12 10.87
C GLY A 75 4.63 -10.63 10.85
N TYR A 76 5.44 -11.23 10.00
CA TYR A 76 5.59 -12.69 9.92
C TYR A 76 6.61 -13.28 10.93
N LEU A 77 6.51 -12.85 12.18
CA LEU A 77 7.41 -13.22 13.29
C LEU A 77 8.87 -12.77 13.10
N ARG A 78 9.10 -11.83 12.19
CA ARG A 78 10.42 -11.23 11.99
C ARG A 78 10.66 -10.08 12.97
N VAL A 79 9.72 -9.14 13.03
CA VAL A 79 9.73 -8.00 13.96
C VAL A 79 8.58 -8.11 14.93
N LEU A 80 7.33 -8.22 14.44
CA LEU A 80 6.18 -8.54 15.26
C LEU A 80 6.20 -10.03 15.59
N GLN A 81 6.46 -10.36 16.86
CA GLN A 81 6.65 -11.73 17.31
C GLN A 81 5.36 -12.45 17.70
N ASP A 82 4.28 -11.70 17.88
CA ASP A 82 3.00 -12.23 18.35
C ASP A 82 1.99 -12.32 17.21
N ASP A 83 1.23 -13.40 17.13
CA ASP A 83 0.10 -13.54 16.19
C ASP A 83 -1.06 -12.60 16.53
N LEU A 84 -1.29 -12.36 17.83
CA LEU A 84 -2.38 -11.53 18.35
C LEU A 84 -1.86 -10.56 19.42
N PRO A 85 -2.61 -9.48 19.71
CA PRO A 85 -2.25 -8.53 20.75
C PRO A 85 -2.05 -9.19 22.11
N THR A 86 -0.95 -8.85 22.78
CA THR A 86 -0.62 -9.27 24.15
C THR A 86 -0.69 -8.06 25.10
N PRO A 87 -0.70 -8.28 26.43
CA PRO A 87 -0.65 -7.17 27.40
C PRO A 87 0.58 -6.26 27.23
N GLU A 88 1.68 -6.77 26.68
CA GLU A 88 2.90 -5.98 26.43
C GLU A 88 2.71 -4.95 25.31
N TRP A 89 1.82 -5.22 24.34
CA TRP A 89 1.50 -4.28 23.28
C TRP A 89 1.01 -2.94 23.85
N LYS A 90 0.15 -3.00 24.85
CA LYS A 90 -0.44 -1.82 25.47
C LYS A 90 0.56 -0.99 26.27
N THR A 91 1.53 -1.62 26.90
CA THR A 91 2.38 -0.97 27.91
C THR A 91 3.79 -0.69 27.45
N LYS A 92 4.30 -1.45 26.48
CA LYS A 92 5.71 -1.38 26.08
C LYS A 92 5.92 -1.19 24.59
N LEU A 93 5.22 -1.95 23.73
CA LEU A 93 5.55 -2.04 22.31
C LEU A 93 4.78 -1.03 21.45
N TRP A 94 3.46 -1.12 21.45
CA TRP A 94 2.60 -0.42 20.50
C TRP A 94 1.70 0.64 21.16
N LYS A 95 2.05 1.08 22.33
CA LYS A 95 1.24 2.06 23.12
C LYS A 95 0.99 3.38 22.38
N ASP A 96 1.92 3.80 21.53
CA ASP A 96 1.84 5.02 20.73
C ASP A 96 1.35 4.76 19.29
N GLY A 97 0.88 3.53 19.00
CA GLY A 97 0.40 3.13 17.68
C GLY A 97 1.52 2.70 16.73
N ILE A 98 1.17 2.53 15.46
CA ILE A 98 2.09 2.23 14.36
C ILE A 98 1.44 2.64 13.02
N GLY A 99 2.24 3.03 12.03
CA GLY A 99 1.75 3.35 10.69
C GLY A 99 1.27 2.12 9.95
N ALA A 100 2.12 1.11 9.78
CA ALA A 100 1.78 -0.09 9.05
C ALA A 100 2.41 -1.36 9.63
N ILE A 101 1.71 -2.49 9.43
CA ILE A 101 2.23 -3.84 9.68
C ILE A 101 2.14 -4.60 8.37
N ASP A 102 3.30 -5.06 7.89
CA ASP A 102 3.42 -5.72 6.60
C ASP A 102 3.39 -7.25 6.77
N GLU A 103 2.64 -7.91 5.90
CA GLU A 103 2.57 -9.38 5.77
C GLU A 103 2.20 -10.14 7.06
N HIS A 104 1.47 -9.51 7.96
CA HIS A 104 1.07 -10.19 9.19
C HIS A 104 0.15 -11.39 8.91
N LEU A 105 0.47 -12.53 9.48
CA LEU A 105 -0.23 -13.81 9.30
C LEU A 105 -0.27 -14.31 7.84
N ASN A 106 0.68 -13.92 6.98
CA ASN A 106 0.71 -14.41 5.59
C ASN A 106 1.00 -15.93 5.47
N GLY A 107 1.56 -16.55 6.49
CA GLY A 107 1.92 -17.98 6.51
C GLY A 107 3.37 -18.27 6.16
N PHE A 108 4.21 -17.23 6.03
CA PHE A 108 5.63 -17.34 5.77
C PHE A 108 6.43 -16.78 6.95
N ARG A 109 7.66 -17.24 7.13
CA ARG A 109 8.61 -16.68 8.11
C ARG A 109 9.46 -15.55 7.53
N GLY A 110 9.27 -15.23 6.28
CA GLY A 110 10.01 -14.25 5.50
C GLY A 110 10.32 -14.78 4.10
N TRP A 111 10.99 -13.98 3.30
CA TRP A 111 11.36 -14.31 1.94
C TRP A 111 12.13 -15.64 1.83
N GLY A 112 11.63 -16.57 1.02
CA GLY A 112 12.26 -17.86 0.78
C GLY A 112 12.26 -18.81 1.99
N VAL A 113 11.59 -18.47 3.09
CA VAL A 113 11.50 -19.31 4.28
C VAL A 113 10.25 -20.17 4.23
N PRO A 114 10.32 -21.44 4.65
CA PRO A 114 9.15 -22.31 4.67
C PRO A 114 7.96 -21.72 5.41
N VAL A 115 6.77 -22.09 4.99
CA VAL A 115 5.51 -21.74 5.66
C VAL A 115 5.60 -22.09 7.15
N TYR A 116 5.29 -21.16 8.02
CA TYR A 116 5.19 -21.43 9.44
C TYR A 116 3.75 -21.81 9.81
N GLU A 117 3.60 -22.59 10.86
CA GLU A 117 2.30 -23.00 11.35
C GLU A 117 1.78 -22.03 12.41
N SER A 118 0.62 -21.43 12.13
CA SER A 118 -0.15 -20.66 13.09
C SER A 118 -1.59 -21.15 13.05
N PRO A 119 -2.28 -21.23 14.19
CA PRO A 119 -3.68 -21.61 14.24
C PRO A 119 -4.60 -20.58 13.56
N TYR A 120 -4.07 -19.40 13.22
CA TYR A 120 -4.81 -18.29 12.60
C TYR A 120 -4.70 -18.23 11.09
N LEU A 121 -3.87 -19.05 10.44
CA LEU A 121 -3.70 -19.01 8.98
C LEU A 121 -4.95 -19.51 8.24
N TRP A 122 -5.67 -20.45 8.82
CA TRP A 122 -6.81 -21.09 8.18
C TRP A 122 -7.86 -21.56 9.19
N PRO A 123 -9.16 -21.56 8.87
CA PRO A 123 -9.79 -21.08 7.64
C PRO A 123 -9.72 -19.55 7.50
N ALA A 124 -10.00 -19.03 6.29
CA ALA A 124 -9.92 -17.59 5.98
C ALA A 124 -10.71 -16.70 6.97
N SER A 125 -11.86 -17.18 7.46
CA SER A 125 -12.65 -16.49 8.50
C SER A 125 -11.93 -16.37 9.85
N LYS A 126 -11.00 -17.28 10.15
CA LYS A 126 -10.19 -17.23 11.36
C LYS A 126 -9.03 -16.26 11.20
N HIS A 127 -8.43 -16.24 10.00
CA HIS A 127 -7.42 -15.26 9.60
C HIS A 127 -7.99 -13.83 9.70
N ALA A 128 -9.12 -13.59 9.05
CA ALA A 128 -9.77 -12.27 9.08
C ALA A 128 -10.11 -11.81 10.52
N ARG A 129 -10.56 -12.71 11.38
CA ARG A 129 -10.80 -12.38 12.80
C ARG A 129 -9.51 -12.00 13.52
N ALA A 130 -8.42 -12.70 13.26
CA ALA A 130 -7.12 -12.40 13.88
C ALA A 130 -6.61 -11.02 13.46
N LEU A 131 -6.66 -10.68 12.16
CA LEU A 131 -6.31 -9.34 11.71
C LEU A 131 -7.25 -8.26 12.26
N ASN A 132 -8.55 -8.57 12.42
CA ASN A 132 -9.49 -7.66 13.08
C ASN A 132 -9.18 -7.46 14.57
N GLU A 133 -8.67 -8.47 15.28
CA GLU A 133 -8.20 -8.30 16.67
C GLU A 133 -6.97 -7.37 16.74
N VAL A 134 -6.03 -7.53 15.81
CA VAL A 134 -4.88 -6.62 15.69
C VAL A 134 -5.36 -5.19 15.44
N GLN A 135 -6.26 -4.98 14.47
CA GLN A 135 -6.79 -3.66 14.15
C GLN A 135 -7.57 -3.06 15.34
N ARG A 136 -8.37 -3.88 16.01
CA ARG A 136 -9.13 -3.46 17.20
C ARG A 136 -8.21 -2.94 18.29
N PHE A 137 -7.06 -3.57 18.52
CA PHE A 137 -6.08 -3.09 19.48
C PHE A 137 -5.68 -1.64 19.19
N PHE A 138 -5.31 -1.30 17.94
CA PHE A 138 -4.91 0.06 17.61
C PHE A 138 -6.05 1.06 17.74
N VAL A 139 -7.25 0.69 17.35
CA VAL A 139 -8.43 1.57 17.46
C VAL A 139 -8.89 1.76 18.90
N GLU A 140 -8.93 0.69 19.70
CA GLU A 140 -9.55 0.73 21.03
C GLU A 140 -8.56 0.98 22.17
N GLU A 141 -7.29 0.56 22.01
CA GLU A 141 -6.32 0.56 23.12
C GLU A 141 -5.26 1.68 23.02
N THR A 142 -5.08 2.30 21.85
CA THR A 142 -4.19 3.47 21.70
C THR A 142 -4.94 4.77 21.99
N ARG A 143 -4.21 5.82 22.32
CA ARG A 143 -4.77 7.10 22.77
C ARG A 143 -5.65 7.79 21.71
N LEU A 144 -5.20 7.81 20.45
CA LEU A 144 -5.90 8.48 19.35
C LEU A 144 -6.69 7.52 18.44
N GLY A 145 -6.61 6.21 18.71
CA GLY A 145 -7.35 5.20 17.97
C GLY A 145 -7.04 5.14 16.48
N ILE A 146 -5.83 5.55 16.06
CA ILE A 146 -5.43 5.56 14.67
C ILE A 146 -5.28 4.11 14.18
N PRO A 147 -6.05 3.68 13.16
CA PRO A 147 -5.94 2.33 12.62
C PRO A 147 -4.56 2.09 12.01
N ALA A 148 -4.00 0.89 12.19
CA ALA A 148 -2.79 0.50 11.46
C ALA A 148 -3.13 0.13 10.01
N ASP A 149 -2.25 0.46 9.06
CA ASP A 149 -2.33 -0.07 7.70
C ASP A 149 -1.81 -1.51 7.69
N LEU A 150 -2.65 -2.47 7.35
CA LEU A 150 -2.31 -3.89 7.28
C LEU A 150 -1.98 -4.22 5.83
N THR A 151 -0.68 -4.22 5.52
CA THR A 151 -0.19 -4.34 4.15
C THR A 151 0.16 -5.78 3.78
N ASN A 152 0.20 -6.08 2.49
CA ASN A 152 0.62 -7.37 1.97
C ASN A 152 1.16 -7.23 0.55
N GLU A 153 1.95 -8.20 0.10
CA GLU A 153 2.39 -8.33 -1.28
C GLU A 153 1.25 -8.75 -2.21
N GLY A 154 1.32 -8.36 -3.48
CA GLY A 154 0.23 -8.61 -4.43
C GLY A 154 0.63 -8.79 -5.89
N ILE A 155 1.92 -8.98 -6.18
CA ILE A 155 2.40 -9.10 -7.57
C ILE A 155 1.96 -10.40 -8.27
N ARG A 156 1.57 -11.40 -7.50
CA ARG A 156 1.07 -12.71 -7.98
C ARG A 156 -0.25 -13.11 -7.32
N GLY A 157 -1.03 -12.19 -6.85
CA GLY A 157 -2.11 -12.37 -5.90
C GLY A 157 -1.66 -12.04 -4.48
N VAL A 158 -2.56 -12.09 -3.51
CA VAL A 158 -2.24 -11.84 -2.10
C VAL A 158 -1.27 -12.92 -1.61
N GLU A 159 -0.17 -12.52 -1.01
CA GLU A 159 0.77 -13.45 -0.40
C GLU A 159 0.25 -13.93 0.95
N ALA A 160 -0.69 -14.85 0.92
CA ALA A 160 -1.29 -15.45 2.09
C ALA A 160 -1.57 -16.94 1.87
N TYR A 161 -1.58 -17.68 2.98
CA TYR A 161 -1.81 -19.13 2.95
C TYR A 161 -3.13 -19.48 2.25
N ARG A 162 -3.05 -20.25 1.15
CA ARG A 162 -4.17 -20.67 0.29
C ARG A 162 -4.90 -19.55 -0.45
N ALA A 163 -4.32 -18.37 -0.56
CA ALA A 163 -4.82 -17.36 -1.48
C ALA A 163 -4.59 -17.77 -2.94
N THR A 164 -5.30 -17.12 -3.86
CA THR A 164 -5.14 -17.39 -5.31
C THR A 164 -3.78 -16.90 -5.78
N ASN A 165 -3.00 -17.80 -6.38
CA ASN A 165 -1.72 -17.49 -6.97
C ASN A 165 -1.86 -17.33 -8.49
N PHE A 166 -1.51 -16.16 -9.00
CA PHE A 166 -1.49 -15.83 -10.42
C PHE A 166 -0.09 -16.00 -11.01
N PRO A 167 0.06 -16.03 -12.35
CA PRO A 167 1.37 -15.93 -12.99
C PRO A 167 2.11 -14.65 -12.55
N THR A 168 3.43 -14.65 -12.73
CA THR A 168 4.24 -13.43 -12.53
C THR A 168 3.72 -12.27 -13.37
N GLN A 169 4.05 -11.02 -13.00
CA GLN A 169 3.67 -9.88 -13.83
C GLN A 169 4.21 -10.00 -15.27
N LEU A 170 5.40 -10.56 -15.45
CA LEU A 170 5.94 -10.83 -16.79
C LEU A 170 5.04 -11.78 -17.58
N GLY A 171 4.60 -12.88 -16.98
CA GLY A 171 3.64 -13.79 -17.60
C GLY A 171 2.30 -13.12 -17.91
N LEU A 172 1.80 -12.28 -17.00
CA LEU A 172 0.59 -11.50 -17.21
C LEU A 172 0.77 -10.46 -18.32
N GLY A 173 1.93 -9.82 -18.41
CA GLY A 173 2.28 -8.85 -19.46
C GLY A 173 2.22 -9.45 -20.86
N HIS A 174 2.68 -10.70 -21.03
CA HIS A 174 2.63 -11.43 -22.31
C HIS A 174 1.21 -11.71 -22.81
N THR A 175 0.20 -11.54 -21.98
CA THR A 175 -1.19 -11.69 -22.44
C THR A 175 -1.69 -10.50 -23.26
N TRP A 176 -1.11 -9.33 -23.11
CA TRP A 176 -1.55 -8.05 -23.71
C TRP A 176 -3.02 -7.73 -23.44
N ASN A 177 -3.57 -8.29 -22.37
CA ASN A 177 -5.01 -8.25 -22.09
C ASN A 177 -5.33 -7.39 -20.87
N ARG A 178 -5.74 -6.14 -21.11
CA ARG A 178 -6.11 -5.15 -20.08
C ARG A 178 -7.22 -5.65 -19.16
N GLU A 179 -8.25 -6.26 -19.75
CA GLU A 179 -9.40 -6.73 -18.97
C GLU A 179 -9.00 -7.87 -18.02
N LEU A 180 -8.15 -8.79 -18.49
CA LEU A 180 -7.61 -9.85 -17.65
C LEU A 180 -6.85 -9.28 -16.47
N ILE A 181 -5.98 -8.28 -16.68
CA ILE A 181 -5.20 -7.65 -15.60
C ILE A 181 -6.13 -6.96 -14.59
N ARG A 182 -7.17 -6.27 -15.06
CA ARG A 182 -8.16 -5.68 -14.17
C ARG A 182 -8.87 -6.72 -13.31
N ARG A 183 -9.22 -7.87 -13.87
CA ARG A 183 -9.83 -8.98 -13.13
C ARG A 183 -8.86 -9.60 -12.13
N VAL A 184 -7.59 -9.76 -12.48
CA VAL A 184 -6.54 -10.21 -11.54
C VAL A 184 -6.44 -9.26 -10.37
N GLY A 185 -6.35 -7.94 -10.62
CA GLY A 185 -6.35 -6.93 -9.59
C GLY A 185 -7.61 -6.98 -8.70
N TYR A 186 -8.78 -7.12 -9.31
CA TYR A 186 -10.04 -7.24 -8.57
C TYR A 186 -10.06 -8.45 -7.64
N ILE A 187 -9.64 -9.63 -8.10
CA ILE A 187 -9.60 -10.84 -7.27
C ILE A 187 -8.57 -10.67 -6.15
N THR A 188 -7.37 -10.16 -6.46
CA THR A 188 -6.33 -9.88 -5.46
C THR A 188 -6.83 -8.91 -4.38
N GLY A 189 -7.41 -7.79 -4.78
CA GLY A 189 -7.97 -6.81 -3.84
C GLY A 189 -9.09 -7.38 -2.99
N ARG A 190 -9.98 -8.17 -3.60
CA ARG A 190 -11.08 -8.82 -2.87
C ARG A 190 -10.59 -9.86 -1.87
N GLU A 191 -9.64 -10.71 -2.24
CA GLU A 191 -9.06 -11.68 -1.31
C GLU A 191 -8.31 -10.96 -0.17
N GLY A 192 -7.49 -9.95 -0.48
CA GLY A 192 -6.81 -9.14 0.52
C GLY A 192 -7.79 -8.52 1.51
N ARG A 193 -8.84 -7.88 1.02
CA ARG A 193 -9.88 -7.29 1.87
C ARG A 193 -10.59 -8.30 2.74
N LEU A 194 -10.96 -9.46 2.19
CA LEU A 194 -11.65 -10.52 2.92
C LEU A 194 -10.77 -11.19 3.99
N LEU A 195 -9.45 -11.19 3.80
CA LEU A 195 -8.49 -11.65 4.80
C LEU A 195 -8.21 -10.61 5.88
N GLY A 196 -8.49 -9.33 5.63
CA GLY A 196 -8.31 -8.24 6.60
C GLY A 196 -7.18 -7.27 6.26
N TYR A 197 -6.49 -7.45 5.13
CA TYR A 197 -5.50 -6.49 4.63
C TYR A 197 -6.18 -5.24 4.09
N THR A 198 -5.54 -4.10 4.26
CA THR A 198 -6.04 -2.78 3.84
C THR A 198 -5.31 -2.23 2.63
N ASN A 199 -4.15 -2.78 2.31
CA ASN A 199 -3.24 -2.29 1.30
C ASN A 199 -2.43 -3.41 0.66
N ILE A 200 -2.22 -3.32 -0.65
CA ILE A 200 -1.49 -4.31 -1.43
C ILE A 200 -0.34 -3.64 -2.19
N TYR A 201 0.87 -4.17 -2.02
CA TYR A 201 2.08 -3.70 -2.68
C TYR A 201 2.16 -4.21 -4.13
N ALA A 202 1.31 -3.65 -4.96
CA ALA A 202 1.19 -3.88 -6.40
C ALA A 202 0.49 -2.70 -7.08
N PRO A 203 0.67 -2.54 -8.42
CA PRO A 203 1.58 -3.25 -9.33
C PRO A 203 3.01 -2.76 -9.26
N ILE A 204 3.93 -3.56 -9.84
CA ILE A 204 5.30 -3.13 -10.12
C ILE A 204 5.30 -2.38 -11.45
N LEU A 205 5.78 -1.13 -11.43
CA LEU A 205 5.82 -0.23 -12.59
C LEU A 205 7.23 -0.04 -13.17
N ASP A 206 8.18 -0.83 -12.67
CA ASP A 206 9.51 -0.90 -13.28
C ASP A 206 9.40 -1.39 -14.73
N VAL A 207 10.19 -0.78 -15.62
CA VAL A 207 10.25 -1.17 -17.03
C VAL A 207 11.47 -2.07 -17.26
N GLY A 208 11.27 -3.26 -17.75
CA GLY A 208 12.30 -4.27 -17.93
C GLY A 208 13.29 -3.95 -19.05
N ARG A 209 14.28 -3.12 -18.78
CA ARG A 209 15.28 -2.71 -19.79
C ARG A 209 16.45 -3.68 -19.95
N ASP A 210 16.73 -4.48 -18.93
CA ASP A 210 17.82 -5.45 -18.96
C ASP A 210 17.44 -6.70 -18.17
N GLN A 211 17.48 -7.86 -18.85
CA GLN A 211 17.11 -9.16 -18.28
C GLN A 211 18.09 -9.66 -17.21
N ARG A 212 19.25 -9.03 -17.06
CA ARG A 212 20.20 -9.31 -15.98
C ARG A 212 19.77 -8.75 -14.64
N TRP A 213 18.78 -7.84 -14.61
CA TRP A 213 18.20 -7.34 -13.37
C TRP A 213 17.48 -8.47 -12.65
N GLY A 214 17.84 -8.73 -11.39
CA GLY A 214 17.38 -9.91 -10.62
C GLY A 214 15.88 -9.94 -10.31
N ARG A 215 15.13 -8.83 -10.55
CA ARG A 215 13.68 -8.72 -10.38
C ARG A 215 12.92 -8.63 -11.71
N TYR A 216 13.54 -9.03 -12.80
CA TYR A 216 12.96 -8.90 -14.14
C TYR A 216 11.61 -9.64 -14.27
N GLU A 217 11.41 -10.74 -13.56
CA GLU A 217 10.15 -11.49 -13.56
C GLU A 217 8.97 -10.73 -12.97
N GLU A 218 9.25 -9.70 -12.18
CA GLU A 218 8.24 -8.91 -11.50
C GLU A 218 7.61 -7.82 -12.37
N VAL A 219 8.18 -7.49 -13.54
CA VAL A 219 7.70 -6.41 -14.42
C VAL A 219 6.73 -6.91 -15.49
N TYR A 220 5.87 -6.04 -16.01
CA TYR A 220 4.98 -6.40 -17.14
C TYR A 220 5.70 -6.56 -18.48
N GLY A 221 6.90 -6.01 -18.62
CA GLY A 221 7.70 -6.08 -19.86
C GLY A 221 8.65 -4.91 -20.05
N GLU A 222 9.11 -4.78 -21.31
CA GLU A 222 10.13 -3.81 -21.71
C GLU A 222 9.54 -2.50 -22.26
N ASP A 223 8.27 -2.50 -22.63
CA ASP A 223 7.58 -1.37 -23.23
C ASP A 223 6.90 -0.52 -22.14
N PRO A 224 7.30 0.75 -21.96
CA PRO A 224 6.71 1.63 -20.93
C PRO A 224 5.21 1.86 -21.14
N TYR A 225 4.73 1.87 -22.39
CA TYR A 225 3.31 1.97 -22.68
C TYR A 225 2.53 0.74 -22.19
N LEU A 226 3.05 -0.47 -22.46
CA LEU A 226 2.44 -1.70 -21.95
C LEU A 226 2.41 -1.73 -20.43
N VAL A 227 3.53 -1.39 -19.78
CA VAL A 227 3.62 -1.31 -18.31
C VAL A 227 2.59 -0.32 -17.76
N ALA A 228 2.47 0.86 -18.37
CA ALA A 228 1.49 1.86 -17.96
C ALA A 228 0.05 1.36 -18.10
N GLU A 229 -0.30 0.81 -19.27
CA GLU A 229 -1.66 0.35 -19.54
C GLU A 229 -2.11 -0.80 -18.61
N LEU A 230 -1.23 -1.76 -18.39
CA LEU A 230 -1.51 -2.87 -17.48
C LEU A 230 -1.47 -2.42 -16.01
N GLY A 231 -0.54 -1.53 -15.65
CA GLY A 231 -0.46 -0.91 -14.33
C GLY A 231 -1.74 -0.17 -13.94
N VAL A 232 -2.28 0.65 -14.86
CA VAL A 232 -3.58 1.33 -14.66
C VAL A 232 -4.69 0.32 -14.38
N GLN A 233 -4.77 -0.77 -15.15
CA GLN A 233 -5.82 -1.77 -14.95
C GLN A 233 -5.66 -2.53 -13.63
N MET A 234 -4.44 -2.83 -13.22
CA MET A 234 -4.18 -3.49 -11.94
C MET A 234 -4.63 -2.61 -10.76
N VAL A 235 -4.26 -1.32 -10.78
CA VAL A 235 -4.69 -0.36 -9.74
C VAL A 235 -6.21 -0.22 -9.71
N LEU A 236 -6.84 -0.04 -10.86
CA LEU A 236 -8.30 0.04 -10.95
C LEU A 236 -8.99 -1.23 -10.45
N GLY A 237 -8.37 -2.40 -10.65
CA GLY A 237 -8.87 -3.67 -10.14
C GLY A 237 -8.72 -3.78 -8.61
N LEU A 238 -7.53 -3.53 -8.08
CA LEU A 238 -7.23 -3.58 -6.64
C LEU A 238 -8.13 -2.65 -5.83
N GLN A 239 -8.31 -1.43 -6.29
CA GLN A 239 -9.07 -0.38 -5.60
C GLN A 239 -10.57 -0.39 -5.92
N GLN A 240 -11.02 -1.27 -6.82
CA GLN A 240 -12.44 -1.36 -7.16
C GLN A 240 -13.27 -1.65 -5.91
N ASP A 241 -14.42 -0.99 -5.78
CA ASP A 241 -15.36 -1.13 -4.66
C ASP A 241 -14.70 -0.85 -3.28
N TYR A 242 -13.66 0.00 -3.26
CA TYR A 242 -12.90 0.36 -2.04
C TYR A 242 -12.35 -0.86 -1.28
N GLN A 243 -11.90 -1.88 -2.00
CA GLN A 243 -11.41 -3.12 -1.39
C GLN A 243 -10.13 -2.90 -0.59
N VAL A 244 -9.06 -2.46 -1.28
CA VAL A 244 -7.74 -2.19 -0.68
C VAL A 244 -7.12 -0.97 -1.36
N ALA A 245 -6.15 -0.34 -0.71
CA ALA A 245 -5.26 0.59 -1.38
C ALA A 245 -4.27 -0.18 -2.27
N ALA A 246 -3.94 0.38 -3.43
CA ALA A 246 -2.84 -0.09 -4.25
C ALA A 246 -1.60 0.75 -3.97
N THR A 247 -0.46 0.10 -3.71
CA THR A 247 0.85 0.74 -3.59
C THR A 247 1.76 0.27 -4.70
N SER A 248 1.90 1.10 -5.72
CA SER A 248 2.80 0.78 -6.84
C SER A 248 4.27 0.94 -6.46
N LYS A 249 5.15 0.14 -7.07
CA LYS A 249 6.59 0.09 -6.80
C LYS A 249 7.40 -0.18 -8.08
N HIS A 250 8.68 0.15 -8.15
CA HIS A 250 9.48 0.92 -7.20
C HIS A 250 9.79 2.30 -7.80
N TYR A 251 9.40 3.35 -7.14
CA TYR A 251 9.61 4.71 -7.62
C TYR A 251 11.02 5.17 -7.23
N ILE A 252 11.97 5.34 -8.12
CA ILE A 252 11.93 5.37 -9.56
C ILE A 252 13.24 4.86 -10.18
N ALA A 253 13.17 4.34 -11.41
CA ALA A 253 14.32 3.92 -12.21
C ALA A 253 15.16 2.80 -11.56
N TYR A 254 14.54 1.89 -10.84
CA TYR A 254 15.21 0.79 -10.13
C TYR A 254 15.63 -0.35 -11.06
N SER A 255 14.89 -0.60 -12.14
CA SER A 255 15.15 -1.69 -13.09
C SER A 255 16.34 -1.40 -13.99
N ASN A 256 17.53 -1.73 -13.54
CA ASN A 256 18.76 -1.52 -14.29
C ASN A 256 19.74 -2.68 -14.10
N ASN A 257 20.78 -2.73 -14.95
CA ASN A 257 21.75 -3.81 -15.00
C ASN A 257 22.95 -3.66 -14.06
N LYS A 258 23.07 -2.52 -13.36
CA LYS A 258 24.24 -2.26 -12.51
C LYS A 258 24.12 -2.85 -11.12
N GLY A 259 22.90 -3.18 -10.70
CA GLY A 259 22.64 -3.82 -9.43
C GLY A 259 21.53 -4.84 -9.56
N ALA A 260 21.88 -6.11 -9.40
CA ALA A 260 20.88 -7.10 -9.10
C ALA A 260 20.44 -6.92 -7.65
N ARG A 261 19.18 -7.16 -7.34
CA ARG A 261 18.66 -7.08 -5.98
C ARG A 261 19.54 -7.84 -4.97
N GLU A 262 19.93 -9.05 -5.35
CA GLU A 262 20.70 -9.96 -4.48
C GLU A 262 22.19 -9.62 -4.43
N GLY A 263 22.69 -8.75 -5.30
CA GLY A 263 24.06 -8.27 -5.26
C GLY A 263 24.18 -6.93 -4.55
N MET A 264 23.49 -5.92 -5.08
CA MET A 264 23.49 -4.57 -4.53
C MET A 264 22.15 -3.89 -4.82
N SER A 265 21.33 -3.78 -3.79
CA SER A 265 20.01 -3.14 -3.92
C SER A 265 20.14 -1.64 -4.21
N ARG A 266 21.11 -1.00 -3.57
CA ARG A 266 21.43 0.40 -3.75
C ARG A 266 22.52 0.56 -4.79
N VAL A 267 22.18 1.12 -5.92
CA VAL A 267 23.08 1.43 -7.03
C VAL A 267 22.54 2.63 -7.80
N ASP A 268 23.44 3.44 -8.36
CA ASP A 268 23.05 4.48 -9.30
C ASP A 268 22.97 3.88 -10.72
N PRO A 269 21.80 3.90 -11.37
CA PRO A 269 21.64 3.38 -12.73
C PRO A 269 22.45 4.15 -13.76
N GLN A 270 22.84 5.40 -13.47
CA GLN A 270 23.54 6.32 -14.38
C GLN A 270 22.80 6.49 -15.73
N MET A 271 21.50 6.61 -15.66
CA MET A 271 20.65 6.85 -16.81
C MET A 271 20.58 8.35 -17.09
N PRO A 272 20.67 8.75 -18.37
CA PRO A 272 20.48 10.17 -18.69
C PRO A 272 19.04 10.61 -18.38
N PRO A 273 18.81 11.85 -17.96
CA PRO A 273 17.48 12.35 -17.58
C PRO A 273 16.38 12.09 -18.62
N HIS A 274 16.71 12.21 -19.88
CA HIS A 274 15.77 11.98 -20.99
C HIS A 274 15.28 10.51 -21.06
N GLU A 275 16.16 9.57 -20.78
CA GLU A 275 15.79 8.15 -20.71
C GLU A 275 14.85 7.89 -19.52
N VAL A 276 15.17 8.46 -18.36
CA VAL A 276 14.32 8.32 -17.17
C VAL A 276 12.93 8.90 -17.43
N GLU A 277 12.84 10.08 -18.04
CA GLU A 277 11.55 10.74 -18.35
C GLU A 277 10.70 9.93 -19.33
N ASN A 278 11.29 9.43 -20.40
CA ASN A 278 10.53 8.76 -21.47
C ASN A 278 10.18 7.31 -21.14
N ILE A 279 10.96 6.64 -20.33
CA ILE A 279 10.83 5.20 -20.06
C ILE A 279 10.30 4.97 -18.65
N HIS A 280 11.02 5.44 -17.64
CA HIS A 280 10.73 5.08 -16.26
C HIS A 280 9.66 5.97 -15.61
N VAL A 281 9.57 7.24 -15.97
CA VAL A 281 8.54 8.17 -15.46
C VAL A 281 7.18 7.93 -16.10
N TYR A 282 7.16 7.51 -17.37
CA TYR A 282 5.91 7.39 -18.14
C TYR A 282 4.85 6.51 -17.45
N PRO A 283 5.15 5.27 -16.99
CA PRO A 283 4.15 4.46 -16.30
C PRO A 283 3.58 5.11 -15.04
N TRP A 284 4.41 5.78 -14.26
CA TRP A 284 4.00 6.43 -13.02
C TRP A 284 3.01 7.57 -13.27
N ARG A 285 3.32 8.43 -14.24
CA ARG A 285 2.42 9.52 -14.62
C ARG A 285 1.05 8.99 -15.05
N GLU A 286 1.01 7.97 -15.88
CA GLU A 286 -0.24 7.37 -16.36
C GLU A 286 -1.04 6.69 -15.24
N VAL A 287 -0.37 5.93 -14.37
CA VAL A 287 -1.02 5.22 -13.28
C VAL A 287 -1.55 6.18 -12.21
N ILE A 288 -0.83 7.23 -11.88
CA ILE A 288 -1.30 8.27 -10.95
C ILE A 288 -2.51 8.98 -11.55
N ALA A 289 -2.42 9.46 -12.79
CA ALA A 289 -3.47 10.25 -13.42
C ALA A 289 -4.75 9.45 -13.73
N ARG A 290 -4.62 8.19 -14.15
CA ARG A 290 -5.74 7.38 -14.67
C ARG A 290 -6.18 6.27 -13.71
N GLY A 291 -5.28 5.79 -12.88
CA GLY A 291 -5.55 4.73 -11.89
C GLY A 291 -6.06 5.23 -10.56
N GLY A 292 -5.84 6.50 -10.23
CA GLY A 292 -6.15 7.05 -8.91
C GLY A 292 -5.33 6.38 -7.81
N LEU A 293 -4.04 6.19 -8.05
CA LEU A 293 -3.11 5.49 -7.16
C LEU A 293 -3.06 6.11 -5.77
N LEU A 294 -3.15 5.28 -4.72
CA LEU A 294 -3.16 5.71 -3.33
C LEU A 294 -1.80 5.59 -2.63
N GLY A 295 -0.94 4.67 -3.05
CA GLY A 295 0.37 4.45 -2.44
C GLY A 295 1.50 4.39 -3.47
N VAL A 296 2.68 4.88 -3.09
CA VAL A 296 3.92 4.78 -3.85
C VAL A 296 5.00 4.23 -2.94
N MET A 297 5.68 3.17 -3.38
CA MET A 297 6.89 2.67 -2.71
C MET A 297 8.12 3.21 -3.42
N SER A 298 8.94 3.97 -2.69
CA SER A 298 10.19 4.53 -3.20
C SER A 298 11.28 3.47 -3.29
N ALA A 299 12.10 3.56 -4.35
CA ALA A 299 13.07 2.53 -4.71
C ALA A 299 14.37 2.61 -3.90
N TYR A 300 15.14 1.52 -3.89
CA TYR A 300 16.43 1.40 -3.21
C TYR A 300 17.54 2.25 -3.82
N ASN A 301 17.48 2.52 -5.11
CA ASN A 301 18.60 3.06 -5.89
C ASN A 301 18.84 4.54 -5.64
N ASP A 302 20.05 4.95 -6.01
CA ASP A 302 20.39 6.34 -6.18
C ASP A 302 20.00 6.82 -7.58
N TYR A 303 19.96 8.11 -7.78
CA TYR A 303 19.91 8.75 -9.08
C TYR A 303 20.79 10.01 -9.08
N ASP A 304 21.75 10.05 -9.99
CA ASP A 304 22.73 11.13 -10.09
C ASP A 304 23.47 11.39 -8.76
N GLY A 305 23.86 10.31 -8.09
CA GLY A 305 24.57 10.30 -6.82
C GLY A 305 23.72 10.58 -5.57
N TYR A 306 22.40 10.73 -5.70
CA TYR A 306 21.50 10.97 -4.57
C TYR A 306 20.52 9.81 -4.37
N PRO A 307 20.36 9.31 -3.14
CA PRO A 307 19.35 8.29 -2.86
C PRO A 307 17.94 8.79 -3.19
N ILE A 308 17.15 7.98 -3.87
CA ILE A 308 15.74 8.31 -4.12
C ILE A 308 15.01 8.58 -2.80
N GLN A 309 15.33 7.83 -1.74
CA GLN A 309 14.70 7.96 -0.41
C GLN A 309 14.85 9.36 0.21
N SER A 310 15.89 10.10 -0.13
CA SER A 310 16.14 11.46 0.38
C SER A 310 15.94 12.55 -0.66
N SER A 311 15.48 12.20 -1.87
CA SER A 311 15.38 13.14 -2.98
C SER A 311 14.15 14.03 -2.88
N GLY A 312 14.33 15.28 -2.47
CA GLY A 312 13.30 16.31 -2.54
C GLY A 312 12.80 16.57 -3.96
N TYR A 313 13.65 16.37 -4.96
CA TYR A 313 13.25 16.46 -6.36
C TYR A 313 12.28 15.35 -6.76
N TRP A 314 12.64 14.08 -6.58
CA TRP A 314 11.79 12.97 -7.01
C TRP A 314 10.52 12.83 -6.15
N LEU A 315 10.65 12.88 -4.82
CA LEU A 315 9.51 12.67 -3.91
C LEU A 315 8.68 13.94 -3.70
N GLY A 316 9.27 15.12 -3.81
CA GLY A 316 8.60 16.40 -3.62
C GLY A 316 8.14 17.01 -4.95
N GLU A 317 9.09 17.53 -5.75
CA GLU A 317 8.75 18.28 -6.97
C GLU A 317 8.04 17.38 -8.00
N ARG A 318 8.65 16.26 -8.38
CA ARG A 318 8.08 15.41 -9.44
C ARG A 318 6.82 14.69 -8.99
N LEU A 319 6.87 13.95 -7.87
CA LEU A 319 5.75 13.13 -7.44
C LEU A 319 4.57 13.97 -6.94
N ARG A 320 4.83 14.93 -6.03
CA ARG A 320 3.77 15.70 -5.39
C ARG A 320 3.26 16.85 -6.25
N LYS A 321 4.17 17.67 -6.84
CA LYS A 321 3.75 18.86 -7.58
C LYS A 321 3.43 18.54 -9.04
N ASP A 322 4.35 17.89 -9.78
CA ASP A 322 4.14 17.72 -11.22
C ASP A 322 3.09 16.65 -11.54
N PHE A 323 3.10 15.53 -10.83
CA PHE A 323 2.11 14.46 -11.05
C PHE A 323 0.86 14.62 -10.19
N GLY A 324 0.84 15.56 -9.25
CA GLY A 324 -0.31 15.82 -8.38
C GLY A 324 -0.65 14.65 -7.44
N PHE A 325 0.33 13.81 -7.11
CA PHE A 325 0.11 12.65 -6.24
C PHE A 325 -0.21 13.08 -4.80
N ARG A 326 -1.38 12.68 -4.31
CA ARG A 326 -1.90 13.06 -2.98
C ARG A 326 -1.85 11.92 -1.95
N GLY A 327 -1.52 10.70 -2.38
CA GLY A 327 -1.46 9.53 -1.52
C GLY A 327 -0.20 9.49 -0.63
N TYR A 328 0.05 8.38 0.02
CA TYR A 328 1.21 8.21 0.89
C TYR A 328 2.43 7.64 0.12
N VAL A 329 3.61 7.83 0.73
CA VAL A 329 4.86 7.24 0.27
C VAL A 329 5.39 6.32 1.36
N VAL A 330 5.71 5.08 0.99
CA VAL A 330 6.44 4.13 1.83
C VAL A 330 7.80 3.85 1.21
N SER A 331 8.83 3.60 2.01
CA SER A 331 10.12 3.13 1.50
C SER A 331 10.06 1.64 1.19
N ASP A 332 10.89 1.16 0.26
CA ASP A 332 11.19 -0.28 0.19
C ASP A 332 11.90 -0.73 1.48
N SER A 333 11.90 -2.03 1.73
CA SER A 333 12.40 -2.63 2.97
C SER A 333 13.83 -2.22 3.28
N ASP A 334 14.05 -1.72 4.49
CA ASP A 334 15.35 -1.25 4.99
C ASP A 334 15.96 -0.07 4.20
N ALA A 335 15.29 0.46 3.16
CA ALA A 335 15.87 1.48 2.28
C ALA A 335 16.16 2.81 3.00
N VAL A 336 15.38 3.16 4.02
CA VAL A 336 15.67 4.33 4.87
C VAL A 336 16.90 4.09 5.75
N GLU A 337 17.09 2.86 6.26
CA GLU A 337 18.29 2.50 7.00
C GLU A 337 19.54 2.64 6.13
N TYR A 338 19.44 2.36 4.84
CA TYR A 338 20.56 2.52 3.90
C TYR A 338 21.08 3.96 3.80
N LEU A 339 20.27 4.96 4.11
CA LEU A 339 20.74 6.36 4.21
C LEU A 339 21.83 6.54 5.29
N HIS A 340 21.89 5.63 6.25
CA HIS A 340 22.89 5.64 7.31
C HIS A 340 23.97 4.57 7.09
N THR A 341 23.58 3.35 6.66
CA THR A 341 24.48 2.20 6.62
C THR A 341 25.21 2.03 5.29
N LYS A 342 24.72 2.65 4.22
CA LYS A 342 25.23 2.49 2.85
C LYS A 342 25.74 3.79 2.20
N HIS A 343 25.58 4.94 2.87
CA HIS A 343 26.03 6.26 2.37
C HIS A 343 27.10 6.90 3.21
#